data_654b04dbe5ebdcf906208fb8667f82a2
#
_entry.id   654b04dbe5ebdcf906208fb8667f82a2
#
_cell.length_a   1.000
_cell.length_b   1.000
_cell.length_c   1.000
_cell.angle_alpha   90.00
_cell.angle_beta   90.00
_cell.angle_gamma   90.00
#
_symmetry.space_group_name_H-M   'P 1'
#
loop_
_entity.id
_entity.type
_entity.pdbx_description
1 polymer ?
#
loop_
_entity_poly.entity_id
_entity_poly.type
_entity_poly.pdbx_seq_one_letter_code
_entity_poly.pdbx_strand_id
1 'polypeptide(L)'
;PLIKMDRYPGNQLFYPFDAPELEEGHRYGWQLQKITNNVLVDKSEAWEFIIPIDRIPKPQYYKMKAKNDGSNYVAVDGKLYFEFIEKYNENNLRFYVYDDLGEMMDVELSLEPLDPENPDRLQVLHQGRNFYKINLGNTIKAGNYQLVVYNAKNQKYKMLFEVK
;
A
#
# COMPACT_ATOMS: atom_id res chain seq x y z
N PRO A 1 -30.87 -0.79 12.54
CA PRO A 1 -30.00 -1.43 11.55
C PRO A 1 -29.27 -0.37 10.73
N LEU A 2 -28.05 -0.65 10.39
CA LEU A 2 -27.21 0.22 9.56
C LEU A 2 -27.80 0.33 8.15
N ILE A 3 -28.34 -0.78 7.65
CA ILE A 3 -28.96 -0.91 6.33
C ILE A 3 -30.19 -1.77 6.45
N LYS A 4 -31.21 -1.41 5.70
CA LYS A 4 -32.39 -2.24 5.49
C LYS A 4 -32.63 -2.31 3.97
N MET A 5 -32.61 -3.52 3.41
CA MET A 5 -32.94 -3.75 2.01
C MET A 5 -34.31 -4.42 1.93
N ASP A 6 -35.23 -3.78 1.25
CA ASP A 6 -36.54 -4.34 0.96
C ASP A 6 -36.50 -5.07 -0.40
N ARG A 7 -36.84 -6.35 -0.42
CA ARG A 7 -36.86 -7.24 -1.60
C ARG A 7 -35.45 -7.48 -2.21
N TYR A 8 -34.87 -8.57 -1.84
CA TYR A 8 -33.67 -9.06 -2.44
C TYR A 8 -33.95 -10.26 -3.37
N PRO A 9 -33.82 -10.11 -4.70
CA PRO A 9 -34.17 -11.17 -5.65
C PRO A 9 -33.06 -12.15 -5.95
N GLY A 10 -31.87 -11.93 -5.41
CA GLY A 10 -30.67 -12.70 -5.75
C GLY A 10 -30.27 -13.71 -4.68
N ASN A 11 -29.24 -14.49 -5.01
CA ASN A 11 -28.57 -15.44 -4.12
C ASN A 11 -27.24 -14.91 -3.59
N GLN A 12 -26.85 -13.68 -3.93
CA GLN A 12 -25.66 -13.00 -3.46
C GLN A 12 -26.05 -11.62 -2.94
N LEU A 13 -25.66 -11.32 -1.72
CA LEU A 13 -25.87 -10.02 -1.09
C LEU A 13 -24.59 -9.22 -1.15
N PHE A 14 -24.63 -8.06 -1.78
CA PHE A 14 -23.53 -7.10 -1.79
C PHE A 14 -23.83 -5.96 -0.82
N TYR A 15 -22.80 -5.48 -0.16
CA TYR A 15 -22.92 -4.27 0.65
C TYR A 15 -23.23 -3.10 -0.27
N PRO A 16 -24.31 -2.30 -0.02
CA PRO A 16 -24.70 -1.22 -0.92
C PRO A 16 -23.61 -0.16 -1.06
N PHE A 17 -23.43 0.32 -2.27
CA PHE A 17 -22.39 1.29 -2.59
C PHE A 17 -22.60 2.66 -1.90
N ASP A 18 -23.84 3.02 -1.64
CA ASP A 18 -24.27 4.26 -0.96
C ASP A 18 -24.44 4.10 0.56
N ALA A 19 -24.11 2.92 1.09
CA ALA A 19 -24.19 2.67 2.52
C ALA A 19 -22.99 3.28 3.26
N PRO A 20 -23.15 3.57 4.57
CA PRO A 20 -22.05 4.02 5.40
C PRO A 20 -20.86 3.04 5.36
N GLU A 21 -19.65 3.54 5.30
CA GLU A 21 -18.45 2.70 5.35
C GLU A 21 -18.42 1.87 6.63
N LEU A 22 -17.92 0.63 6.50
CA LEU A 22 -17.71 -0.25 7.63
C LEU A 22 -16.39 0.14 8.32
N GLU A 23 -16.45 0.32 9.63
CA GLU A 23 -15.32 0.78 10.44
C GLU A 23 -14.45 -0.40 10.89
N GLU A 24 -13.13 -0.24 10.82
CA GLU A 24 -12.18 -1.22 11.30
C GLU A 24 -12.37 -1.51 12.81
N GLY A 25 -12.21 -2.76 13.20
CA GLY A 25 -12.38 -3.22 14.57
C GLY A 25 -13.82 -3.35 15.04
N HIS A 26 -14.78 -2.91 14.25
CA HIS A 26 -16.20 -3.04 14.59
C HIS A 26 -16.77 -4.40 14.18
N ARG A 27 -17.69 -4.88 14.99
CA ARG A 27 -18.46 -6.09 14.73
C ARG A 27 -19.77 -5.73 14.07
N TYR A 28 -20.04 -6.40 12.97
CA TYR A 28 -21.26 -6.25 12.19
C TYR A 28 -22.00 -7.58 12.12
N GLY A 29 -23.31 -7.51 12.01
CA GLY A 29 -24.15 -8.68 11.83
C GLY A 29 -25.18 -8.44 10.74
N TRP A 30 -25.60 -9.51 10.08
CA TRP A 30 -26.70 -9.48 9.12
C TRP A 30 -27.63 -10.65 9.31
N GLN A 31 -28.88 -10.43 8.93
CA GLN A 31 -29.95 -11.42 9.05
C GLN A 31 -30.94 -11.25 7.92
N LEU A 32 -31.40 -12.34 7.35
CA LEU A 32 -32.49 -12.35 6.38
C LEU A 32 -33.82 -12.49 7.11
N GLN A 33 -34.84 -11.76 6.65
CA GLN A 33 -36.18 -11.82 7.17
C GLN A 33 -37.16 -12.04 6.03
N LYS A 34 -38.06 -13.01 6.19
CA LYS A 34 -39.17 -13.26 5.27
C LYS A 34 -40.41 -12.53 5.77
N ILE A 35 -40.85 -11.57 4.98
CA ILE A 35 -42.04 -10.78 5.30
C ILE A 35 -43.14 -11.11 4.29
N THR A 36 -44.34 -11.47 4.77
CA THR A 36 -45.54 -11.72 3.94
C THR A 36 -46.67 -10.86 4.47
N ASN A 37 -47.28 -10.06 3.61
CA ASN A 37 -48.36 -9.14 3.98
C ASN A 37 -48.00 -8.24 5.19
N ASN A 38 -46.78 -7.71 5.19
CA ASN A 38 -46.23 -6.90 6.27
C ASN A 38 -46.06 -7.63 7.64
N VAL A 39 -46.15 -8.94 7.65
CA VAL A 39 -45.94 -9.77 8.84
C VAL A 39 -44.64 -10.54 8.69
N LEU A 40 -43.77 -10.48 9.70
CA LEU A 40 -42.58 -11.31 9.77
C LEU A 40 -43.01 -12.77 9.95
N VAL A 41 -42.77 -13.61 8.96
CA VAL A 41 -43.14 -15.04 8.99
C VAL A 41 -41.97 -15.95 9.29
N ASP A 42 -40.72 -15.49 8.99
CA ASP A 42 -39.54 -16.28 9.21
C ASP A 42 -38.29 -15.38 9.25
N LYS A 43 -37.23 -15.86 9.88
CA LYS A 43 -35.90 -15.20 9.93
C LYS A 43 -34.82 -16.22 9.92
N SER A 44 -33.67 -15.89 9.26
CA SER A 44 -32.49 -16.68 9.33
C SER A 44 -31.77 -16.53 10.68
N GLU A 45 -30.76 -17.35 10.92
CA GLU A 45 -29.74 -17.03 11.92
C GLU A 45 -29.09 -15.69 11.62
N ALA A 46 -28.57 -15.05 12.64
CA ALA A 46 -27.73 -13.87 12.48
C ALA A 46 -26.29 -14.32 12.20
N TRP A 47 -25.70 -13.82 11.12
CA TRP A 47 -24.27 -14.02 10.84
C TRP A 47 -23.50 -12.79 11.25
N GLU A 48 -22.38 -12.99 11.90
CA GLU A 48 -21.53 -11.91 12.38
C GLU A 48 -20.16 -11.96 11.69
N PHE A 49 -19.58 -10.78 11.48
CA PHE A 49 -18.22 -10.61 11.02
C PHE A 49 -17.59 -9.38 11.67
N ILE A 50 -16.27 -9.33 11.67
CA ILE A 50 -15.50 -8.19 12.17
C ILE A 50 -14.68 -7.67 11.01
N ILE A 51 -14.70 -6.36 10.79
CA ILE A 51 -13.74 -5.72 9.91
C ILE A 51 -12.39 -5.77 10.64
N PRO A 52 -11.39 -6.48 10.12
CA PRO A 52 -10.12 -6.57 10.79
C PRO A 52 -9.49 -5.18 10.90
N ILE A 53 -8.88 -4.90 12.05
CA ILE A 53 -8.01 -3.74 12.17
C ILE A 53 -6.76 -4.07 11.37
N ASP A 54 -6.49 -3.33 10.33
CA ASP A 54 -5.23 -3.43 9.61
C ASP A 54 -4.11 -2.88 10.51
N ARG A 55 -3.58 -3.76 11.36
CA ARG A 55 -2.49 -3.43 12.29
C ARG A 55 -1.12 -3.40 11.61
N ILE A 56 -1.06 -3.78 10.35
CA ILE A 56 0.17 -3.65 9.59
C ILE A 56 0.23 -2.19 9.15
N PRO A 57 1.11 -1.38 9.75
CA PRO A 57 1.24 0.01 9.33
C PRO A 57 1.60 0.02 7.84
N LYS A 58 0.79 0.70 7.04
CA LYS A 58 1.09 0.87 5.62
C LYS A 58 2.45 1.53 5.50
N PRO A 59 3.34 1.03 4.66
CA PRO A 59 4.65 1.61 4.51
C PRO A 59 4.53 3.06 4.04
N GLN A 60 5.30 3.94 4.64
CA GLN A 60 5.39 5.32 4.19
C GLN A 60 6.34 5.39 2.99
N TYR A 61 5.79 5.73 1.82
CA TYR A 61 6.60 5.93 0.62
C TYR A 61 7.16 7.36 0.58
N TYR A 62 8.47 7.46 0.49
CA TYR A 62 9.16 8.74 0.38
C TYR A 62 9.35 9.14 -1.08
N LYS A 63 8.98 10.36 -1.45
CA LYS A 63 9.14 10.85 -2.81
C LYS A 63 10.61 11.14 -3.11
N MET A 64 11.15 10.45 -4.11
CA MET A 64 12.48 10.77 -4.59
C MET A 64 12.46 12.03 -5.44
N LYS A 65 13.33 12.99 -5.10
CA LYS A 65 13.46 14.27 -5.77
C LYS A 65 14.77 14.36 -6.54
N ALA A 66 14.78 15.14 -7.62
CA ALA A 66 16.00 15.37 -8.39
C ALA A 66 17.10 16.12 -7.61
N LYS A 67 16.68 16.93 -6.62
CA LYS A 67 17.59 17.61 -5.69
C LYS A 67 17.27 17.15 -4.28
N ASN A 68 18.32 16.85 -3.51
CA ASN A 68 18.16 16.60 -2.08
C ASN A 68 17.66 17.88 -1.41
N ASP A 69 16.55 17.77 -0.69
CA ASP A 69 15.92 18.87 0.04
C ASP A 69 16.34 18.94 1.51
N GLY A 70 17.34 18.14 1.90
CA GLY A 70 17.78 18.03 3.28
C GLY A 70 16.89 17.18 4.18
N SER A 71 15.85 16.56 3.63
CA SER A 71 14.97 15.65 4.39
C SER A 71 15.73 14.36 4.69
N ASN A 72 15.73 13.95 5.95
CA ASN A 72 16.19 12.63 6.35
C ASN A 72 15.00 11.68 6.37
N TYR A 73 15.11 10.64 5.59
CA TYR A 73 14.14 9.55 5.57
C TYR A 73 14.62 8.41 6.46
N VAL A 74 13.72 7.55 6.91
CA VAL A 74 14.06 6.47 7.82
C VAL A 74 13.65 5.15 7.19
N ALA A 75 14.59 4.21 7.15
CA ALA A 75 14.28 2.82 6.84
C ALA A 75 13.69 2.13 8.08
N VAL A 76 12.60 1.41 7.89
CA VAL A 76 11.89 0.69 8.97
C VAL A 76 12.07 -0.81 8.74
N ASP A 77 12.46 -1.53 9.79
CA ASP A 77 12.69 -2.98 9.74
C ASP A 77 13.60 -3.42 8.57
N GLY A 78 14.68 -2.67 8.36
CA GLY A 78 15.63 -2.94 7.26
C GLY A 78 15.05 -2.72 5.86
N LYS A 79 13.96 -1.97 5.73
CA LYS A 79 13.31 -1.69 4.45
C LYS A 79 13.12 -0.20 4.24
N LEU A 80 13.46 0.26 3.04
CA LEU A 80 13.21 1.63 2.59
C LEU A 80 12.18 1.62 1.48
N TYR A 81 11.09 2.35 1.67
CA TYR A 81 10.02 2.48 0.68
C TYR A 81 10.08 3.85 0.03
N PHE A 82 10.07 3.92 -1.29
CA PHE A 82 10.09 5.19 -2.00
C PHE A 82 9.28 5.17 -3.29
N GLU A 83 8.86 6.36 -3.69
CA GLU A 83 8.17 6.63 -4.94
C GLU A 83 9.14 7.31 -5.90
N PHE A 84 9.20 6.80 -7.11
CA PHE A 84 9.94 7.40 -8.21
C PHE A 84 9.02 7.68 -9.40
N ILE A 85 9.14 8.88 -9.98
CA ILE A 85 8.36 9.25 -11.16
C ILE A 85 9.18 8.96 -12.40
N GLU A 86 8.75 7.96 -13.15
CA GLU A 86 9.32 7.60 -14.43
C GLU A 86 8.78 8.52 -15.52
N LYS A 87 9.68 9.26 -16.15
CA LYS A 87 9.30 10.25 -17.16
C LYS A 87 9.43 9.76 -18.60
N TYR A 88 10.14 8.65 -18.80
CA TYR A 88 10.59 8.21 -20.12
C TYR A 88 10.26 6.76 -20.42
N ASN A 89 9.27 6.18 -19.73
CA ASN A 89 8.95 4.75 -19.81
C ASN A 89 10.19 3.88 -19.56
N GLU A 90 10.82 4.10 -18.43
CA GLU A 90 12.15 3.60 -18.09
C GLU A 90 12.10 2.13 -17.67
N ASN A 91 12.51 1.25 -18.56
CA ASN A 91 12.72 -0.16 -18.23
C ASN A 91 14.10 -0.42 -17.58
N ASN A 92 14.96 0.59 -17.47
CA ASN A 92 16.36 0.46 -17.09
C ASN A 92 16.78 1.45 -16.01
N LEU A 93 16.03 1.52 -14.91
CA LEU A 93 16.48 2.23 -13.73
C LEU A 93 17.66 1.48 -13.10
N ARG A 94 18.69 2.22 -12.67
CA ARG A 94 19.82 1.68 -11.94
C ARG A 94 19.82 2.27 -10.55
N PHE A 95 19.92 1.42 -9.55
CA PHE A 95 19.82 1.76 -8.15
C PHE A 95 21.13 1.40 -7.45
N TYR A 96 21.59 2.29 -6.60
CA TYR A 96 22.79 2.08 -5.80
C TYR A 96 22.54 2.63 -4.40
N VAL A 97 22.93 1.87 -3.40
CA VAL A 97 22.95 2.33 -2.01
C VAL A 97 24.40 2.47 -1.58
N TYR A 98 24.72 3.57 -0.97
CA TYR A 98 26.04 3.86 -0.42
C TYR A 98 25.92 4.13 1.07
N ASP A 99 26.91 3.72 1.83
CA ASP A 99 27.06 4.09 3.23
C ASP A 99 27.61 5.53 3.37
N ASP A 100 27.86 5.94 4.61
CA ASP A 100 28.42 7.26 4.94
C ASP A 100 29.90 7.41 4.52
N LEU A 101 30.62 6.31 4.29
CA LEU A 101 32.00 6.29 3.75
C LEU A 101 31.98 6.32 2.22
N GLY A 102 30.83 6.18 1.57
CA GLY A 102 30.70 6.12 0.12
C GLY A 102 30.93 4.72 -0.46
N GLU A 103 30.97 3.69 0.37
CA GLU A 103 31.05 2.31 -0.10
C GLU A 103 29.68 1.82 -0.59
N MET A 104 29.70 1.15 -1.74
CA MET A 104 28.47 0.62 -2.34
C MET A 104 28.02 -0.63 -1.59
N MET A 105 26.75 -0.62 -1.18
CA MET A 105 26.10 -1.73 -0.48
C MET A 105 25.43 -2.68 -1.47
N ASP A 106 25.51 -3.97 -1.20
CA ASP A 106 24.74 -4.99 -1.92
C ASP A 106 23.35 -5.08 -1.29
N VAL A 107 22.34 -4.61 -2.03
CA VAL A 107 20.96 -4.54 -1.57
C VAL A 107 20.00 -5.08 -2.62
N GLU A 108 18.97 -5.75 -2.18
CA GLU A 108 17.88 -6.23 -3.03
C GLU A 108 16.87 -5.11 -3.29
N LEU A 109 16.54 -4.90 -4.57
CA LEU A 109 15.47 -3.99 -4.99
C LEU A 109 14.29 -4.76 -5.52
N SER A 110 13.10 -4.42 -5.07
CA SER A 110 11.85 -4.93 -5.61
C SER A 110 10.86 -3.81 -5.91
N LEU A 111 10.06 -4.00 -6.96
CA LEU A 111 8.92 -3.13 -7.23
C LEU A 111 7.78 -3.54 -6.31
N GLU A 112 7.27 -2.57 -5.54
CA GLU A 112 6.11 -2.80 -4.68
C GLU A 112 4.83 -2.43 -5.42
N PRO A 113 3.86 -3.34 -5.56
CA PRO A 113 2.54 -2.98 -6.02
C PRO A 113 1.83 -2.14 -4.95
N LEU A 114 1.09 -1.12 -5.36
CA LEU A 114 0.25 -0.31 -4.45
C LEU A 114 -0.87 -1.13 -3.83
N ASP A 115 -1.41 -2.05 -4.60
CA ASP A 115 -2.47 -2.95 -4.21
C ASP A 115 -2.01 -4.36 -4.56
N PRO A 116 -1.54 -5.14 -3.58
CA PRO A 116 -1.09 -6.51 -3.81
C PRO A 116 -2.17 -7.42 -4.39
N GLU A 117 -3.45 -7.12 -4.15
CA GLU A 117 -4.58 -7.89 -4.67
C GLU A 117 -4.93 -7.49 -6.11
N ASN A 118 -4.45 -6.31 -6.56
CA ASN A 118 -4.76 -5.80 -7.90
C ASN A 118 -3.58 -5.03 -8.51
N PRO A 119 -2.46 -5.70 -8.82
CA PRO A 119 -1.22 -5.05 -9.26
C PRO A 119 -1.39 -4.28 -10.59
N ASP A 120 -2.32 -4.68 -11.45
CA ASP A 120 -2.60 -4.01 -12.72
C ASP A 120 -3.24 -2.63 -12.53
N ARG A 121 -3.90 -2.40 -11.40
CA ARG A 121 -4.52 -1.11 -11.06
C ARG A 121 -3.50 0.00 -10.88
N LEU A 122 -2.29 -0.35 -10.52
CA LEU A 122 -1.16 0.56 -10.40
C LEU A 122 -0.81 1.28 -11.70
N GLN A 123 -0.72 0.53 -12.78
CA GLN A 123 -0.30 1.06 -14.08
C GLN A 123 -1.30 2.07 -14.64
N VAL A 124 -2.58 1.89 -14.35
CA VAL A 124 -3.67 2.76 -14.84
C VAL A 124 -3.80 4.05 -14.03
N LEU A 125 -3.59 3.99 -12.71
CA LEU A 125 -3.86 5.12 -11.81
C LEU A 125 -2.66 6.05 -11.62
N HIS A 126 -1.43 5.60 -11.84
CA HIS A 126 -0.25 6.33 -11.41
C HIS A 126 0.66 6.85 -12.53
N GLN A 127 0.28 6.68 -13.81
CA GLN A 127 0.90 7.35 -14.97
C GLN A 127 2.42 7.61 -14.80
N GLY A 128 3.20 6.54 -14.70
CA GLY A 128 4.66 6.62 -14.52
C GLY A 128 5.14 6.83 -13.08
N ARG A 129 4.25 6.82 -12.08
CA ARG A 129 4.63 6.76 -10.67
C ARG A 129 4.78 5.31 -10.26
N ASN A 130 5.98 4.92 -9.90
CA ASN A 130 6.27 3.57 -9.41
C ASN A 130 6.71 3.61 -7.96
N PHE A 131 6.36 2.56 -7.25
CA PHE A 131 6.63 2.37 -5.84
C PHE A 131 7.64 1.25 -5.69
N TYR A 132 8.69 1.53 -4.93
CA TYR A 132 9.82 0.64 -4.77
C TYR A 132 10.05 0.33 -3.30
N LYS A 133 10.48 -0.88 -3.05
CA LYS A 133 11.03 -1.31 -1.78
C LYS A 133 12.48 -1.70 -1.98
N ILE A 134 13.37 -1.20 -1.14
CA ILE A 134 14.72 -1.73 -0.99
C ILE A 134 14.75 -2.55 0.27
N ASN A 135 15.18 -3.79 0.16
CA ASN A 135 15.46 -4.66 1.27
C ASN A 135 16.97 -4.53 1.59
N LEU A 136 17.26 -3.90 2.70
CA LEU A 136 18.63 -3.62 3.13
C LEU A 136 19.31 -4.84 3.81
N GLY A 137 18.53 -5.89 4.04
CA GLY A 137 19.00 -7.11 4.72
C GLY A 137 19.29 -6.90 6.20
N ASN A 138 19.63 -7.99 6.86
CA ASN A 138 19.91 -7.99 8.31
C ASN A 138 21.35 -7.59 8.64
N THR A 139 22.19 -7.38 7.64
CA THR A 139 23.63 -7.07 7.81
C THR A 139 23.90 -5.58 7.82
N ILE A 140 22.92 -4.77 7.45
CA ILE A 140 23.08 -3.31 7.44
C ILE A 140 23.08 -2.79 8.89
N LYS A 141 24.04 -1.94 9.20
CA LYS A 141 24.20 -1.34 10.54
C LYS A 141 23.36 -0.08 10.63
N ALA A 142 23.01 0.31 11.87
CA ALA A 142 22.46 1.64 12.11
C ALA A 142 23.42 2.71 11.61
N GLY A 143 22.90 3.71 10.89
CA GLY A 143 23.72 4.76 10.30
C GLY A 143 23.01 5.50 9.18
N ASN A 144 23.75 6.41 8.54
CA ASN A 144 23.26 7.20 7.42
C ASN A 144 23.70 6.60 6.08
N TYR A 145 22.77 6.57 5.15
CA TYR A 145 22.97 5.97 3.83
C TYR A 145 22.43 6.90 2.75
N GLN A 146 22.88 6.66 1.52
CA GLN A 146 22.42 7.39 0.35
C GLN A 146 21.89 6.42 -0.72
N LEU A 147 20.63 6.55 -1.10
CA LEU A 147 20.10 5.94 -2.30
C LEU A 147 20.35 6.83 -3.50
N VAL A 148 20.89 6.26 -4.55
CA VAL A 148 21.12 6.91 -5.84
C VAL A 148 20.38 6.15 -6.93
N VAL A 149 19.58 6.87 -7.70
CA VAL A 149 18.86 6.31 -8.85
C VAL A 149 19.28 7.04 -10.11
N TYR A 150 19.58 6.30 -11.16
CA TYR A 150 19.79 6.83 -12.50
C TYR A 150 18.66 6.38 -13.41
N ASN A 151 18.05 7.34 -14.07
CA ASN A 151 17.02 7.06 -15.08
C ASN A 151 17.64 6.68 -16.44
N ALA A 152 16.78 6.38 -17.43
CA ALA A 152 17.19 6.00 -18.78
C ALA A 152 18.06 7.06 -19.49
N LYS A 153 17.97 8.33 -19.09
CA LYS A 153 18.78 9.44 -19.61
C LYS A 153 19.99 9.76 -18.73
N ASN A 154 20.39 8.85 -17.85
CA ASN A 154 21.50 9.05 -16.90
C ASN A 154 21.32 10.26 -15.95
N GLN A 155 20.11 10.75 -15.77
CA GLN A 155 19.84 11.76 -14.77
C GLN A 155 19.92 11.11 -13.39
N LYS A 156 20.63 11.76 -12.48
CA LYS A 156 20.90 11.26 -11.14
C LYS A 156 19.93 11.85 -10.13
N TYR A 157 19.31 10.98 -9.36
CA TYR A 157 18.47 11.31 -8.22
C TYR A 157 19.09 10.79 -6.96
N LYS A 158 18.94 11.50 -5.83
CA LYS A 158 19.54 11.15 -4.55
C LYS A 158 18.50 11.25 -3.44
N MET A 159 18.59 10.33 -2.49
CA MET A 159 17.83 10.33 -1.26
C MET A 159 18.74 9.95 -0.10
N LEU A 160 18.79 10.76 0.94
CA LEU A 160 19.48 10.41 2.18
C LEU A 160 18.49 9.73 3.11
N PHE A 161 18.92 8.66 3.76
CA PHE A 161 18.09 7.96 4.73
C PHE A 161 18.92 7.40 5.89
N GLU A 162 18.25 7.20 7.00
CA GLU A 162 18.81 6.64 8.23
C GLU A 162 18.28 5.21 8.43
N VAL A 163 19.14 4.31 8.86
CA VAL A 163 18.79 2.99 9.39
C VAL A 163 18.95 3.06 10.90
N LYS A 164 17.90 2.68 11.63
CA LYS A 164 17.87 2.67 13.11
C LYS A 164 18.04 1.28 13.66
#